data_d5797aaefab69fd81c6844c04743ebd0
#
_entry.id   d5797aaefab69fd81c6844c04743ebd0
#
_cell.length_a   1.000
_cell.length_b   1.000
_cell.length_c   1.000
_cell.angle_alpha   90.00
_cell.angle_beta   90.00
_cell.angle_gamma   90.00
#
_symmetry.space_group_name_H-M   'P 1'
#
loop_
_entity.id
_entity.type
_entity.pdbx_description
1 polymer ?
#
loop_
_entity_poly.entity_id
_entity_poly.type
_entity_poly.pdbx_seq_one_letter_code
_entity_poly.pdbx_strand_id
1 'polypeptide(L)'
;MLRSLSLGTGVILTLAVISSVAVAVWPSDSRPGLDLWMFSPEHELLYAPVLERRERSEEPNVNLRIIGIPALQTRMMSGFHASLPTADLIEVERQMAGQAFTGPLESVGFVDLTDRLRDEGLLEEINGPSFSPWTSRGRIFGLPHDVHPVLLAYRSDLVEEAGIDVGAIETWDDFFRVMRPLMSDADGDGRPDRYALALWETDGDRLETLLLQAGGAFFDERERPCLDLAINARVLAEMISWCVGPDRVAADVPDFTAAGNRLKLDGYAVAYLMPDWMCNIWRLQLGDLAGKVKVMPLPAWEPGGRRTSVWGGTMIGIPKTSERIEEAWTLAKDLYLSETIARELYTRNDIVTPIKRFWDDPMFDQPDAFFSGQAKGRMYVEQAPNVPLRSSSPYTKLALDRFRDAAVSVAEWARATGTYEAEDLEEKCREALSGAQEAVLRQMRRNVFLSPPEREPGS
;
A
#
# COMPACT_ATOMS: atom_id res chain seq x y z
N MET A 1 -43.67 43.36 -12.51
CA MET A 1 -43.11 42.82 -13.77
C MET A 1 -42.63 41.39 -13.53
N LEU A 2 -43.52 40.40 -13.74
CA LEU A 2 -43.13 38.99 -13.77
C LEU A 2 -42.48 38.70 -15.11
N ARG A 3 -41.14 38.53 -15.15
CA ARG A 3 -40.46 38.05 -16.34
C ARG A 3 -40.95 36.62 -16.60
N SER A 4 -41.54 36.39 -17.76
CA SER A 4 -41.92 35.06 -18.22
C SER A 4 -40.66 34.17 -18.27
N LEU A 5 -40.65 33.13 -17.45
CA LEU A 5 -39.64 32.11 -17.51
C LEU A 5 -39.62 31.47 -18.91
N SER A 6 -38.44 31.26 -19.51
CA SER A 6 -38.36 30.55 -20.78
C SER A 6 -38.88 29.11 -20.63
N LEU A 7 -39.43 28.55 -21.71
CA LEU A 7 -39.89 27.16 -21.71
C LEU A 7 -38.80 26.18 -21.18
N GLY A 8 -37.56 26.41 -21.55
CA GLY A 8 -36.42 25.63 -21.08
C GLY A 8 -36.20 25.75 -19.56
N THR A 9 -36.30 26.96 -19.01
CA THR A 9 -36.19 27.18 -17.55
C THR A 9 -37.32 26.48 -16.81
N GLY A 10 -38.55 26.50 -17.37
CA GLY A 10 -39.71 25.81 -16.81
C GLY A 10 -39.48 24.27 -16.77
N VAL A 11 -39.00 23.69 -17.85
CA VAL A 11 -38.65 22.24 -17.93
C VAL A 11 -37.58 21.86 -16.91
N ILE A 12 -36.51 22.64 -16.80
CA ILE A 12 -35.43 22.36 -15.83
C ILE A 12 -35.94 22.40 -14.39
N LEU A 13 -36.71 23.41 -14.05
CA LEU A 13 -37.29 23.53 -12.70
C LEU A 13 -38.26 22.39 -12.40
N THR A 14 -39.10 21.99 -13.37
CA THR A 14 -40.00 20.85 -13.20
C THR A 14 -39.24 19.55 -13.00
N LEU A 15 -38.20 19.29 -13.80
CA LEU A 15 -37.33 18.11 -13.63
C LEU A 15 -36.60 18.13 -12.28
N ALA A 16 -36.11 19.29 -11.84
CA ALA A 16 -35.46 19.43 -10.54
C ALA A 16 -36.42 19.12 -9.39
N VAL A 17 -37.67 19.63 -9.45
CA VAL A 17 -38.70 19.33 -8.45
C VAL A 17 -39.08 17.84 -8.47
N ILE A 18 -39.29 17.26 -9.65
CA ILE A 18 -39.62 15.82 -9.78
C ILE A 18 -38.46 14.98 -9.22
N SER A 19 -37.22 15.30 -9.56
CA SER A 19 -36.05 14.59 -9.03
C SER A 19 -35.91 14.74 -7.52
N SER A 20 -36.14 15.93 -6.97
CA SER A 20 -36.13 16.18 -5.53
C SER A 20 -37.21 15.41 -4.79
N VAL A 21 -38.44 15.39 -5.34
CA VAL A 21 -39.56 14.62 -4.78
C VAL A 21 -39.26 13.12 -4.90
N ALA A 22 -38.77 12.65 -6.03
CA ALA A 22 -38.39 11.26 -6.21
C ALA A 22 -37.32 10.81 -5.19
N VAL A 23 -36.30 11.63 -4.93
CA VAL A 23 -35.28 11.35 -3.91
C VAL A 23 -35.86 11.38 -2.49
N ALA A 24 -36.80 12.31 -2.21
CA ALA A 24 -37.41 12.44 -0.88
C ALA A 24 -38.45 11.34 -0.57
N VAL A 25 -39.12 10.79 -1.60
CA VAL A 25 -40.19 9.78 -1.46
C VAL A 25 -39.65 8.35 -1.73
N TRP A 26 -38.49 8.24 -2.39
CA TRP A 26 -37.86 6.94 -2.58
C TRP A 26 -37.50 6.36 -1.21
N PRO A 27 -38.00 5.18 -0.85
CA PRO A 27 -37.59 4.60 0.42
C PRO A 27 -36.06 4.47 0.40
N SER A 28 -35.39 5.13 1.32
CA SER A 28 -34.01 4.79 1.59
C SER A 28 -34.03 3.31 1.98
N ASP A 29 -33.24 2.48 1.31
CA ASP A 29 -33.00 1.08 1.72
C ASP A 29 -32.20 1.07 3.04
N SER A 30 -32.66 1.82 4.05
CA SER A 30 -32.11 1.79 5.39
C SER A 30 -32.59 0.51 6.07
N ARG A 31 -31.92 -0.60 5.78
CA ARG A 31 -32.10 -1.81 6.57
C ARG A 31 -31.64 -1.52 7.99
N PRO A 32 -32.34 -2.00 9.03
CA PRO A 32 -31.85 -1.88 10.39
C PRO A 32 -30.53 -2.65 10.48
N GLY A 33 -29.44 -1.94 10.74
CA GLY A 33 -28.09 -2.53 10.79
C GLY A 33 -27.00 -1.45 10.74
N LEU A 34 -25.74 -1.87 10.84
CA LEU A 34 -24.56 -1.01 10.62
C LEU A 34 -24.20 -1.02 9.14
N ASP A 35 -23.99 0.13 8.56
CA ASP A 35 -23.49 0.25 7.19
C ASP A 35 -21.96 0.15 7.18
N LEU A 36 -21.41 -0.78 6.37
CA LEU A 36 -19.98 -0.95 6.12
C LEU A 36 -19.68 -0.74 4.64
N TRP A 37 -18.85 0.25 4.34
CA TRP A 37 -18.29 0.43 2.99
C TRP A 37 -16.87 -0.11 2.94
N MET A 38 -16.57 -0.89 1.90
CA MET A 38 -15.25 -1.47 1.67
C MET A 38 -14.90 -1.48 0.19
N PHE A 39 -13.63 -1.64 -0.14
CA PHE A 39 -13.17 -1.61 -1.54
C PHE A 39 -12.80 -2.99 -2.10
N SER A 40 -12.46 -3.96 -1.24
CA SER A 40 -11.95 -5.27 -1.64
C SER A 40 -13.07 -6.33 -1.63
N PRO A 41 -13.38 -6.96 -2.78
CA PRO A 41 -14.32 -8.10 -2.81
C PRO A 41 -13.83 -9.31 -2.01
N GLU A 42 -12.53 -9.50 -1.91
CA GLU A 42 -11.91 -10.62 -1.17
C GLU A 42 -12.20 -10.54 0.33
N HIS A 43 -12.37 -9.32 0.86
CA HIS A 43 -12.69 -9.10 2.26
C HIS A 43 -14.13 -9.50 2.63
N GLU A 44 -15.06 -9.52 1.67
CA GLU A 44 -16.42 -10.02 1.91
C GLU A 44 -16.40 -11.47 2.37
N LEU A 45 -15.63 -12.32 1.68
CA LEU A 45 -15.47 -13.73 2.05
C LEU A 45 -14.72 -13.89 3.38
N LEU A 46 -13.76 -13.01 3.64
CA LEU A 46 -13.00 -12.98 4.88
C LEU A 46 -13.90 -12.67 6.08
N TYR A 47 -14.82 -11.72 5.94
CA TYR A 47 -15.71 -11.29 7.02
C TYR A 47 -16.94 -12.17 7.21
N ALA A 48 -17.26 -13.04 6.26
CA ALA A 48 -18.43 -13.91 6.29
C ALA A 48 -18.65 -14.63 7.64
N PRO A 49 -17.64 -15.23 8.32
CA PRO A 49 -17.88 -15.90 9.59
C PRO A 49 -18.38 -14.98 10.71
N VAL A 50 -17.92 -13.70 10.72
CA VAL A 50 -18.36 -12.70 11.69
C VAL A 50 -19.76 -12.22 11.34
N LEU A 51 -20.03 -11.95 10.07
CA LEU A 51 -21.35 -11.49 9.60
C LEU A 51 -22.43 -12.54 9.85
N GLU A 52 -22.19 -13.80 9.53
CA GLU A 52 -23.12 -14.90 9.78
C GLU A 52 -23.37 -15.16 11.28
N ARG A 53 -22.36 -14.98 12.14
CA ARG A 53 -22.54 -15.04 13.59
C ARG A 53 -23.50 -13.96 14.06
N ARG A 54 -23.32 -12.71 13.57
CA ARG A 54 -24.17 -11.55 13.93
C ARG A 54 -25.61 -11.74 13.47
N GLU A 55 -25.85 -12.29 12.29
CA GLU A 55 -27.21 -12.59 11.81
C GLU A 55 -27.97 -13.58 12.72
N ARG A 56 -27.24 -14.42 13.48
CA ARG A 56 -27.81 -15.40 14.42
C ARG A 56 -27.87 -14.91 15.86
N SER A 57 -27.39 -13.70 16.13
CA SER A 57 -27.35 -13.10 17.46
C SER A 57 -28.31 -11.91 17.55
N GLU A 58 -28.38 -11.28 18.73
CA GLU A 58 -29.13 -10.04 18.93
C GLU A 58 -28.33 -8.78 18.51
N GLU A 59 -27.11 -8.98 17.99
CA GLU A 59 -26.26 -7.89 17.52
C GLU A 59 -26.83 -7.26 16.23
N PRO A 60 -26.56 -5.97 15.99
CA PRO A 60 -27.01 -5.33 14.75
C PRO A 60 -26.46 -6.02 13.50
N ASN A 61 -27.33 -6.24 12.53
CA ASN A 61 -26.91 -6.73 11.21
C ASN A 61 -25.93 -5.75 10.55
N VAL A 62 -25.21 -6.21 9.55
CA VAL A 62 -24.25 -5.40 8.78
C VAL A 62 -24.70 -5.31 7.32
N ASN A 63 -24.87 -4.09 6.85
CA ASN A 63 -25.15 -3.79 5.44
C ASN A 63 -23.82 -3.53 4.72
N LEU A 64 -23.20 -4.56 4.22
CA LEU A 64 -21.91 -4.48 3.52
C LEU A 64 -22.10 -3.97 2.09
N ARG A 65 -21.29 -3.01 1.66
CA ARG A 65 -21.26 -2.49 0.29
C ARG A 65 -19.84 -2.43 -0.23
N ILE A 66 -19.58 -3.13 -1.34
CA ILE A 66 -18.30 -3.07 -2.06
C ILE A 66 -18.37 -1.90 -3.04
N ILE A 67 -17.41 -0.99 -2.95
CA ILE A 67 -17.36 0.24 -3.76
C ILE A 67 -15.93 0.38 -4.30
N GLY A 68 -15.76 0.42 -5.62
CA GLY A 68 -14.45 0.59 -6.21
C GLY A 68 -13.71 1.83 -5.68
N ILE A 69 -12.39 1.75 -5.51
CA ILE A 69 -11.53 2.74 -4.84
C ILE A 69 -11.83 4.20 -5.23
N PRO A 70 -11.88 4.59 -6.52
CA PRO A 70 -12.13 6.00 -6.86
C PRO A 70 -13.52 6.51 -6.44
N ALA A 71 -14.54 5.63 -6.51
CA ALA A 71 -15.91 5.98 -6.12
C ALA A 71 -16.04 6.04 -4.59
N LEU A 72 -15.41 5.11 -3.86
CA LEU A 72 -15.36 5.11 -2.41
C LEU A 72 -14.71 6.38 -1.88
N GLN A 73 -13.54 6.73 -2.41
CA GLN A 73 -12.83 7.97 -2.07
C GLN A 73 -13.70 9.21 -2.31
N THR A 74 -14.34 9.31 -3.47
CA THR A 74 -15.20 10.44 -3.81
C THR A 74 -16.39 10.55 -2.84
N ARG A 75 -17.06 9.44 -2.52
CA ARG A 75 -18.20 9.41 -1.58
C ARG A 75 -17.78 9.77 -0.17
N MET A 76 -16.69 9.17 0.32
CA MET A 76 -16.13 9.44 1.65
C MET A 76 -15.77 10.93 1.80
N MET A 77 -14.98 11.48 0.87
CA MET A 77 -14.55 12.87 0.94
C MET A 77 -15.72 13.85 0.80
N SER A 78 -16.68 13.58 -0.08
CA SER A 78 -17.89 14.40 -0.23
C SER A 78 -18.73 14.38 1.04
N GLY A 79 -18.90 13.22 1.67
CA GLY A 79 -19.58 13.08 2.95
C GLY A 79 -18.90 13.88 4.06
N PHE A 80 -17.59 13.75 4.20
CA PHE A 80 -16.82 14.45 5.23
C PHE A 80 -16.86 15.97 5.05
N HIS A 81 -16.65 16.49 3.84
CA HIS A 81 -16.67 17.93 3.58
C HIS A 81 -18.06 18.58 3.77
N ALA A 82 -19.10 17.85 3.42
CA ALA A 82 -20.47 18.37 3.51
C ALA A 82 -21.17 17.97 4.81
N SER A 83 -20.49 17.25 5.72
CA SER A 83 -21.09 16.66 6.92
C SER A 83 -22.37 15.85 6.62
N LEU A 84 -22.35 15.14 5.50
CA LEU A 84 -23.47 14.28 5.09
C LEU A 84 -23.31 12.87 5.69
N PRO A 85 -24.41 12.16 5.91
CA PRO A 85 -24.36 10.77 6.34
C PRO A 85 -23.51 9.92 5.40
N THR A 86 -22.59 9.13 5.99
CA THR A 86 -21.80 8.11 5.33
C THR A 86 -22.14 6.74 5.91
N ALA A 87 -21.30 5.71 5.67
CA ALA A 87 -21.44 4.47 6.42
C ALA A 87 -21.04 4.66 7.89
N ASP A 88 -21.38 3.69 8.74
CA ASP A 88 -20.93 3.63 10.14
C ASP A 88 -19.45 3.21 10.23
N LEU A 89 -18.99 2.42 9.26
CA LEU A 89 -17.60 1.99 9.09
C LEU A 89 -17.18 2.14 7.63
N ILE A 90 -15.95 2.60 7.42
CA ILE A 90 -15.35 2.67 6.08
C ILE A 90 -13.98 2.01 6.12
N GLU A 91 -13.80 1.01 5.25
CA GLU A 91 -12.51 0.39 5.00
C GLU A 91 -11.82 1.13 3.85
N VAL A 92 -10.60 1.60 4.10
CA VAL A 92 -9.85 2.40 3.14
C VAL A 92 -8.42 1.87 2.95
N GLU A 93 -7.96 1.94 1.71
CA GLU A 93 -6.57 1.69 1.36
C GLU A 93 -5.71 2.91 1.73
N ARG A 94 -4.41 2.71 1.99
CA ARG A 94 -3.49 3.74 2.52
C ARG A 94 -3.42 5.03 1.69
N GLN A 95 -3.48 4.92 0.36
CA GLN A 95 -3.40 6.11 -0.51
C GLN A 95 -4.65 6.99 -0.42
N MET A 96 -5.79 6.41 -0.05
CA MET A 96 -7.03 7.16 0.21
C MET A 96 -7.03 7.82 1.58
N ALA A 97 -6.51 7.12 2.60
CA ALA A 97 -6.62 7.57 3.99
C ALA A 97 -5.95 8.93 4.23
N GLY A 98 -4.79 9.16 3.64
CA GLY A 98 -4.07 10.43 3.76
C GLY A 98 -4.94 11.64 3.38
N GLN A 99 -5.81 11.53 2.38
CA GLN A 99 -6.67 12.62 1.96
C GLN A 99 -7.71 13.02 3.00
N ALA A 100 -8.17 12.06 3.83
CA ALA A 100 -9.08 12.33 4.94
C ALA A 100 -8.44 13.19 6.05
N PHE A 101 -7.12 13.29 6.09
CA PHE A 101 -6.36 14.07 7.07
C PHE A 101 -6.08 15.52 6.64
N THR A 102 -6.62 15.94 5.49
CA THR A 102 -6.51 17.31 4.98
C THR A 102 -7.31 18.27 5.86
N GLY A 103 -6.67 19.29 6.41
CA GLY A 103 -7.33 20.27 7.26
C GLY A 103 -6.96 20.16 8.74
N PRO A 104 -7.56 20.97 9.63
CA PRO A 104 -7.36 20.87 11.08
C PRO A 104 -7.75 19.47 11.60
N LEU A 105 -7.17 19.05 12.73
CA LEU A 105 -7.49 17.74 13.34
C LEU A 105 -8.99 17.57 13.61
N GLU A 106 -9.65 18.64 14.01
CA GLU A 106 -11.09 18.66 14.30
C GLU A 106 -11.93 18.37 13.03
N SER A 107 -11.38 18.67 11.86
CA SER A 107 -12.04 18.48 10.56
C SER A 107 -11.79 17.12 9.94
N VAL A 108 -10.90 16.29 10.52
CA VAL A 108 -10.74 14.90 10.07
C VAL A 108 -12.08 14.18 10.19
N GLY A 109 -12.54 13.57 9.10
CA GLY A 109 -13.87 12.95 9.05
C GLY A 109 -14.03 11.67 9.87
N PHE A 110 -12.91 11.06 10.29
CA PHE A 110 -12.89 9.87 11.14
C PHE A 110 -12.81 10.24 12.63
N VAL A 111 -13.33 9.37 13.48
CA VAL A 111 -13.18 9.45 14.94
C VAL A 111 -11.72 9.25 15.31
N ASP A 112 -11.22 10.07 16.23
CA ASP A 112 -9.91 9.87 16.87
C ASP A 112 -9.98 8.68 17.82
N LEU A 113 -9.25 7.63 17.53
CA LEU A 113 -9.23 6.39 18.30
C LEU A 113 -8.05 6.32 19.29
N THR A 114 -7.19 7.35 19.35
CA THR A 114 -5.92 7.30 20.08
C THR A 114 -6.08 6.95 21.56
N ASP A 115 -6.97 7.66 22.25
CA ASP A 115 -7.17 7.46 23.68
C ASP A 115 -7.88 6.13 23.94
N ARG A 116 -8.86 5.77 23.13
CA ARG A 116 -9.56 4.48 23.20
C ARG A 116 -8.60 3.29 23.01
N LEU A 117 -7.73 3.35 22.02
CA LEU A 117 -6.72 2.31 21.78
C LEU A 117 -5.76 2.16 22.95
N ARG A 118 -5.39 3.26 23.59
CA ARG A 118 -4.56 3.25 24.81
C ARG A 118 -5.29 2.65 25.98
N ASP A 119 -6.50 3.10 26.24
CA ASP A 119 -7.28 2.69 27.42
C ASP A 119 -7.69 1.20 27.35
N GLU A 120 -7.90 0.66 26.13
CA GLU A 120 -8.15 -0.75 25.90
C GLU A 120 -6.87 -1.61 25.76
N GLY A 121 -5.66 -1.02 25.88
CA GLY A 121 -4.37 -1.73 25.78
C GLY A 121 -3.99 -2.18 24.35
N LEU A 122 -4.73 -1.76 23.33
CA LEU A 122 -4.58 -2.21 21.94
C LEU A 122 -3.32 -1.68 21.27
N LEU A 123 -2.76 -0.56 21.72
CA LEU A 123 -1.49 -0.03 21.21
C LEU A 123 -0.31 -0.99 21.45
N GLU A 124 -0.36 -1.78 22.52
CA GLU A 124 0.67 -2.76 22.86
C GLU A 124 0.45 -4.10 22.17
N GLU A 125 -0.80 -4.49 21.93
CA GLU A 125 -1.14 -5.73 21.25
C GLU A 125 -0.88 -5.68 19.74
N ILE A 126 -1.14 -4.54 19.13
CA ILE A 126 -1.01 -4.33 17.68
C ILE A 126 0.43 -3.97 17.34
N ASN A 127 0.90 -4.37 16.18
CA ASN A 127 2.19 -3.99 15.63
C ASN A 127 2.27 -2.48 15.44
N GLY A 128 3.19 -1.81 16.13
CA GLY A 128 3.31 -0.34 16.10
C GLY A 128 3.44 0.26 14.69
N PRO A 129 4.34 -0.24 13.83
CA PRO A 129 4.45 0.24 12.45
C PRO A 129 3.15 0.19 11.65
N SER A 130 2.25 -0.76 11.91
CA SER A 130 0.97 -0.87 11.21
C SER A 130 0.03 0.31 11.44
N PHE A 131 0.19 1.06 12.54
CA PHE A 131 -0.57 2.32 12.77
C PHE A 131 -0.04 3.50 11.96
N SER A 132 1.19 3.45 11.48
CA SER A 132 1.86 4.63 10.92
C SER A 132 1.09 5.28 9.75
N PRO A 133 0.47 4.53 8.79
CA PRO A 133 -0.30 5.16 7.71
C PRO A 133 -1.63 5.78 8.17
N TRP A 134 -2.09 5.46 9.38
CA TRP A 134 -3.38 5.87 9.95
C TRP A 134 -3.23 6.92 11.04
N THR A 135 -2.00 7.36 11.24
CA THR A 135 -1.64 8.35 12.27
C THR A 135 -1.31 9.68 11.60
N SER A 136 -2.03 10.72 11.93
CA SER A 136 -1.73 12.09 11.53
C SER A 136 -1.60 12.97 12.74
N ARG A 137 -0.53 13.77 12.81
CA ARG A 137 -0.27 14.72 13.89
C ARG A 137 -0.40 14.08 15.29
N GLY A 138 0.09 12.83 15.43
CA GLY A 138 0.07 12.06 16.67
C GLY A 138 -1.29 11.48 17.08
N ARG A 139 -2.30 11.52 16.20
CA ARG A 139 -3.62 10.93 16.43
C ARG A 139 -3.91 9.80 15.45
N ILE A 140 -4.51 8.72 15.94
CA ILE A 140 -4.81 7.50 15.20
C ILE A 140 -6.29 7.50 14.81
N PHE A 141 -6.59 7.32 13.51
CA PHE A 141 -7.92 7.45 12.95
C PHE A 141 -8.52 6.14 12.40
N GLY A 142 -7.85 5.02 12.58
CA GLY A 142 -8.35 3.72 12.16
C GLY A 142 -7.59 2.55 12.75
N LEU A 143 -8.21 1.36 12.75
CA LEU A 143 -7.56 0.11 13.07
C LEU A 143 -6.83 -0.42 11.84
N PRO A 144 -5.56 -0.86 11.96
CA PRO A 144 -4.87 -1.52 10.88
C PRO A 144 -5.40 -2.93 10.67
N HIS A 145 -5.55 -3.32 9.40
CA HIS A 145 -5.98 -4.65 8.99
C HIS A 145 -4.81 -5.66 8.94
N ASP A 146 -3.61 -5.17 8.68
CA ASP A 146 -2.48 -5.94 8.18
C ASP A 146 -1.12 -5.36 8.59
N VAL A 147 -0.05 -6.11 8.30
CA VAL A 147 1.34 -5.63 8.43
C VAL A 147 1.99 -5.43 7.06
N HIS A 148 1.78 -6.38 6.14
CA HIS A 148 2.34 -6.44 4.78
C HIS A 148 3.87 -6.39 4.71
N PRO A 149 4.57 -7.29 5.42
CA PRO A 149 6.00 -7.43 5.24
C PRO A 149 6.32 -7.82 3.80
N VAL A 150 7.47 -7.39 3.28
CA VAL A 150 7.93 -7.74 1.94
C VAL A 150 9.12 -8.66 2.03
N LEU A 151 9.03 -9.79 1.34
CA LEU A 151 10.13 -10.71 1.06
C LEU A 151 10.53 -10.62 -0.41
N LEU A 152 11.55 -11.36 -0.82
CA LEU A 152 11.95 -11.55 -2.21
C LEU A 152 11.52 -12.95 -2.66
N ALA A 153 10.57 -13.04 -3.58
CA ALA A 153 10.28 -14.30 -4.28
C ALA A 153 11.29 -14.52 -5.41
N TYR A 154 11.69 -15.77 -5.62
CA TYR A 154 12.59 -16.11 -6.71
C TYR A 154 12.22 -17.45 -7.34
N ARG A 155 12.58 -17.64 -8.60
CA ARG A 155 12.43 -18.88 -9.36
C ARG A 155 13.41 -19.92 -8.84
N SER A 156 12.95 -20.71 -7.88
CA SER A 156 13.79 -21.74 -7.23
C SER A 156 14.23 -22.82 -8.18
N ASP A 157 13.41 -23.17 -9.17
CA ASP A 157 13.76 -24.12 -10.21
C ASP A 157 15.01 -23.69 -11.02
N LEU A 158 15.08 -22.41 -11.42
CA LEU A 158 16.23 -21.86 -12.16
C LEU A 158 17.48 -21.74 -11.29
N VAL A 159 17.29 -21.33 -10.02
CA VAL A 159 18.39 -21.15 -9.06
C VAL A 159 18.99 -22.47 -8.66
N GLU A 160 18.16 -23.50 -8.40
CA GLU A 160 18.61 -24.85 -8.04
C GLU A 160 19.28 -25.56 -9.22
N GLU A 161 18.75 -25.42 -10.46
CA GLU A 161 19.36 -25.95 -11.68
C GLU A 161 20.77 -25.37 -11.89
N ALA A 162 20.97 -24.09 -11.58
CA ALA A 162 22.28 -23.44 -11.68
C ALA A 162 23.22 -23.73 -10.49
N GLY A 163 22.76 -24.44 -9.47
CA GLY A 163 23.54 -24.77 -8.28
C GLY A 163 23.87 -23.54 -7.40
N ILE A 164 23.04 -22.50 -7.44
CA ILE A 164 23.25 -21.25 -6.70
C ILE A 164 22.79 -21.41 -5.26
N ASP A 165 23.66 -21.04 -4.31
CA ASP A 165 23.33 -20.95 -2.89
C ASP A 165 22.81 -19.55 -2.53
N VAL A 166 21.50 -19.43 -2.35
CA VAL A 166 20.86 -18.18 -1.92
C VAL A 166 21.16 -17.81 -0.46
N GLY A 167 21.64 -18.74 0.36
CA GLY A 167 22.06 -18.48 1.73
C GLY A 167 23.26 -17.54 1.84
N ALA A 168 24.03 -17.39 0.76
CA ALA A 168 25.15 -16.46 0.66
C ALA A 168 24.74 -15.00 0.37
N ILE A 169 23.43 -14.73 0.18
CA ILE A 169 22.92 -13.41 -0.17
C ILE A 169 22.54 -12.67 1.12
N GLU A 170 23.28 -11.63 1.45
CA GLU A 170 22.95 -10.69 2.52
C GLU A 170 22.51 -9.33 1.96
N THR A 171 23.24 -8.80 0.98
CA THR A 171 23.03 -7.46 0.41
C THR A 171 22.52 -7.52 -1.03
N TRP A 172 22.08 -6.36 -1.56
CA TRP A 172 21.70 -6.22 -2.98
C TRP A 172 22.90 -6.48 -3.90
N ASP A 173 24.11 -6.10 -3.49
CA ASP A 173 25.34 -6.42 -4.24
C ASP A 173 25.59 -7.93 -4.30
N ASP A 174 25.41 -8.65 -3.18
CA ASP A 174 25.50 -10.11 -3.17
C ASP A 174 24.44 -10.72 -4.08
N PHE A 175 23.21 -10.20 -4.01
CA PHE A 175 22.09 -10.69 -4.84
C PHE A 175 22.44 -10.59 -6.33
N PHE A 176 22.85 -9.42 -6.81
CA PHE A 176 23.18 -9.26 -8.23
C PHE A 176 24.42 -10.07 -8.63
N ARG A 177 25.43 -10.13 -7.80
CA ARG A 177 26.62 -10.96 -8.04
C ARG A 177 26.26 -12.45 -8.18
N VAL A 178 25.35 -12.95 -7.33
CA VAL A 178 24.94 -14.35 -7.30
C VAL A 178 23.93 -14.68 -8.41
N MET A 179 23.01 -13.75 -8.73
CA MET A 179 21.93 -13.98 -9.70
C MET A 179 22.28 -13.59 -11.16
N ARG A 180 23.31 -12.77 -11.38
CA ARG A 180 23.74 -12.36 -12.73
C ARG A 180 24.03 -13.53 -13.67
N PRO A 181 24.61 -14.67 -13.23
CA PRO A 181 24.80 -15.84 -14.09
C PRO A 181 23.50 -16.47 -14.63
N LEU A 182 22.33 -16.18 -14.04
CA LEU A 182 21.03 -16.62 -14.53
C LEU A 182 20.47 -15.74 -15.64
N MET A 183 21.05 -14.56 -15.86
CA MET A 183 20.67 -13.72 -17.00
C MET A 183 21.14 -14.39 -18.29
N SER A 184 20.27 -14.44 -19.27
CA SER A 184 20.53 -15.11 -20.54
C SER A 184 20.08 -14.24 -21.70
N ASP A 185 20.85 -14.27 -22.77
CA ASP A 185 20.54 -13.77 -24.10
C ASP A 185 20.48 -15.03 -24.99
N ALA A 186 19.30 -15.61 -25.18
CA ALA A 186 19.14 -16.89 -25.85
C ALA A 186 19.11 -16.75 -27.38
N ASP A 187 18.72 -15.59 -27.89
CA ASP A 187 18.64 -15.33 -29.32
C ASP A 187 19.88 -14.60 -29.88
N GLY A 188 20.77 -14.11 -29.00
CA GLY A 188 22.04 -13.48 -29.37
C GLY A 188 21.90 -12.06 -29.91
N ASP A 189 20.81 -11.37 -29.61
CA ASP A 189 20.54 -10.01 -30.08
C ASP A 189 21.27 -8.93 -29.24
N GLY A 190 21.98 -9.34 -28.19
CA GLY A 190 22.70 -8.48 -27.26
C GLY A 190 21.83 -7.91 -26.13
N ARG A 191 20.61 -8.42 -25.99
CA ARG A 191 19.67 -8.05 -24.89
C ARG A 191 19.31 -9.29 -24.09
N PRO A 192 19.36 -9.24 -22.76
CA PRO A 192 18.91 -10.41 -22.01
C PRO A 192 17.43 -10.73 -22.22
N ASP A 193 17.13 -12.01 -22.46
CA ASP A 193 15.78 -12.59 -22.41
C ASP A 193 15.33 -12.91 -20.97
N ARG A 194 16.29 -12.85 -20.03
CA ARG A 194 16.05 -13.05 -18.61
C ARG A 194 16.88 -12.08 -17.80
N TYR A 195 16.23 -11.44 -16.81
CA TYR A 195 16.82 -10.47 -15.89
C TYR A 195 16.83 -11.00 -14.46
N ALA A 196 17.68 -10.44 -13.61
CA ALA A 196 17.78 -10.84 -12.21
C ALA A 196 16.56 -10.38 -11.37
N LEU A 197 16.02 -9.18 -11.63
CA LEU A 197 14.99 -8.56 -10.81
C LEU A 197 13.87 -7.96 -11.66
N ALA A 198 12.64 -8.10 -11.19
CA ALA A 198 11.48 -7.36 -11.72
C ALA A 198 11.40 -5.99 -11.03
N LEU A 199 11.89 -4.96 -11.70
CA LEU A 199 11.85 -3.56 -11.25
C LEU A 199 11.94 -2.65 -12.47
N TRP A 200 11.22 -1.52 -12.44
CA TRP A 200 11.30 -0.52 -13.49
C TRP A 200 11.06 0.89 -12.95
N GLU A 201 11.60 1.91 -13.60
CA GLU A 201 11.54 3.31 -13.15
C GLU A 201 10.13 3.91 -13.11
N THR A 202 9.16 3.29 -13.77
CA THR A 202 7.74 3.72 -13.73
C THR A 202 6.96 3.11 -12.58
N ASP A 203 7.50 2.11 -11.89
CA ASP A 203 6.82 1.38 -10.82
C ASP A 203 7.03 2.08 -9.45
N GLY A 204 6.21 3.08 -9.20
CA GLY A 204 6.32 3.89 -7.98
C GLY A 204 6.19 3.08 -6.69
N ASP A 205 5.35 2.04 -6.66
CA ASP A 205 5.15 1.24 -5.44
C ASP A 205 6.37 0.38 -5.11
N ARG A 206 7.03 -0.25 -6.11
CA ARG A 206 8.28 -0.99 -5.87
C ARG A 206 9.43 -0.06 -5.50
N LEU A 207 9.53 1.10 -6.18
CA LEU A 207 10.54 2.12 -5.84
C LEU A 207 10.35 2.63 -4.40
N GLU A 208 9.12 2.94 -3.98
CA GLU A 208 8.81 3.32 -2.59
C GLU A 208 9.18 2.21 -1.61
N THR A 209 8.85 0.96 -1.93
CA THR A 209 9.14 -0.21 -1.08
C THR A 209 10.64 -0.33 -0.81
N LEU A 210 11.47 -0.23 -1.84
CA LEU A 210 12.93 -0.29 -1.72
C LEU A 210 13.51 0.95 -1.01
N LEU A 211 12.94 2.13 -1.27
CA LEU A 211 13.31 3.35 -0.58
C LEU A 211 13.08 3.26 0.93
N LEU A 212 11.89 2.80 1.33
CA LEU A 212 11.52 2.60 2.74
C LEU A 212 12.40 1.54 3.41
N GLN A 213 12.77 0.46 2.69
CA GLN A 213 13.72 -0.54 3.18
C GLN A 213 15.05 0.11 3.56
N ALA A 214 15.56 1.01 2.76
CA ALA A 214 16.81 1.72 2.99
C ALA A 214 16.75 2.76 4.12
N GLY A 215 15.57 3.04 4.67
CA GLY A 215 15.37 4.11 5.66
C GLY A 215 15.08 5.47 5.04
N GLY A 216 14.80 5.53 3.73
CA GLY A 216 14.31 6.74 3.07
C GLY A 216 12.86 7.06 3.44
N ALA A 217 12.41 8.27 3.12
CA ALA A 217 11.05 8.71 3.41
C ALA A 217 10.65 9.87 2.50
N PHE A 218 9.34 10.06 2.33
CA PHE A 218 8.79 11.24 1.62
C PHE A 218 8.45 12.39 2.56
N PHE A 219 8.15 12.09 3.83
CA PHE A 219 7.82 13.07 4.88
C PHE A 219 8.50 12.66 6.17
N ASP A 220 8.91 13.65 6.94
CA ASP A 220 9.43 13.45 8.30
C ASP A 220 8.30 13.23 9.32
N GLU A 221 8.67 13.01 10.59
CA GLU A 221 7.72 12.80 11.70
C GLU A 221 6.79 14.00 11.95
N ARG A 222 7.11 15.17 11.40
CA ARG A 222 6.28 16.38 11.46
C ARG A 222 5.48 16.61 10.21
N GLU A 223 5.36 15.57 9.37
CA GLU A 223 4.68 15.62 8.07
C GLU A 223 5.25 16.69 7.10
N ARG A 224 6.54 17.06 7.24
CA ARG A 224 7.22 17.97 6.31
C ARG A 224 7.84 17.15 5.17
N PRO A 225 7.70 17.58 3.91
CA PRO A 225 8.32 16.88 2.79
C PRO A 225 9.83 16.80 2.94
N CYS A 226 10.37 15.62 2.69
CA CYS A 226 11.81 15.34 2.77
C CYS A 226 12.27 14.42 1.62
N LEU A 227 11.75 14.64 0.40
CA LEU A 227 12.10 13.83 -0.77
C LEU A 227 13.57 13.99 -1.15
N ASP A 228 14.19 15.14 -0.89
CA ASP A 228 15.57 15.47 -1.24
C ASP A 228 16.63 14.99 -0.22
N LEU A 229 16.25 14.10 0.71
CA LEU A 229 17.22 13.46 1.60
C LEU A 229 18.34 12.78 0.80
N ALA A 230 19.57 12.86 1.29
CA ALA A 230 20.73 12.22 0.66
C ALA A 230 20.54 10.70 0.47
N ILE A 231 19.92 10.03 1.45
CA ILE A 231 19.59 8.61 1.35
C ILE A 231 18.61 8.33 0.19
N ASN A 232 17.63 9.20 -0.03
CA ASN A 232 16.67 9.05 -1.11
C ASN A 232 17.35 9.19 -2.49
N ALA A 233 18.28 10.14 -2.63
CA ALA A 233 19.03 10.35 -3.87
C ALA A 233 19.95 9.16 -4.18
N ARG A 234 20.70 8.68 -3.19
CA ARG A 234 21.57 7.51 -3.31
C ARG A 234 20.78 6.26 -3.73
N VAL A 235 19.71 5.95 -3.00
CA VAL A 235 18.91 4.75 -3.26
C VAL A 235 18.20 4.84 -4.61
N LEU A 236 17.73 6.02 -5.01
CA LEU A 236 17.14 6.21 -6.34
C LEU A 236 18.18 6.01 -7.44
N ALA A 237 19.41 6.52 -7.27
CA ALA A 237 20.51 6.33 -8.22
C ALA A 237 20.84 4.85 -8.42
N GLU A 238 20.94 4.09 -7.33
CA GLU A 238 21.14 2.63 -7.37
C GLU A 238 20.00 1.95 -8.13
N MET A 239 18.74 2.20 -7.77
CA MET A 239 17.60 1.59 -8.44
C MET A 239 17.53 1.93 -9.93
N ILE A 240 17.87 3.16 -10.32
CA ILE A 240 17.91 3.55 -11.73
C ILE A 240 19.06 2.85 -12.45
N SER A 241 20.27 2.73 -11.86
CA SER A 241 21.38 2.01 -12.46
C SER A 241 21.02 0.54 -12.78
N TRP A 242 20.17 -0.09 -11.99
CA TRP A 242 19.68 -1.44 -12.25
C TRP A 242 18.78 -1.54 -13.49
N CYS A 243 18.08 -0.43 -13.86
CA CYS A 243 17.06 -0.37 -14.92
C CYS A 243 17.60 0.18 -16.26
N VAL A 244 18.78 0.82 -16.28
CA VAL A 244 19.28 1.51 -17.47
C VAL A 244 20.61 0.90 -17.98
N GLY A 245 20.94 1.19 -19.22
CA GLY A 245 22.21 0.78 -19.82
C GLY A 245 22.24 -0.64 -20.38
N PRO A 246 23.35 -1.00 -21.02
CA PRO A 246 23.53 -2.33 -21.62
C PRO A 246 23.68 -3.44 -20.56
N ASP A 247 24.22 -3.11 -19.39
CA ASP A 247 24.46 -4.06 -18.31
C ASP A 247 23.35 -4.09 -17.25
N ARG A 248 22.18 -3.52 -17.58
CA ARG A 248 21.04 -3.50 -16.65
C ARG A 248 20.68 -4.89 -16.18
N VAL A 249 20.30 -5.00 -14.91
CA VAL A 249 19.95 -6.26 -14.23
C VAL A 249 18.46 -6.41 -13.95
N ALA A 250 17.70 -5.35 -14.16
CA ALA A 250 16.26 -5.32 -13.91
C ALA A 250 15.45 -5.09 -15.20
N ALA A 251 14.20 -5.54 -15.17
CA ALA A 251 13.25 -5.39 -16.29
C ALA A 251 11.83 -5.12 -15.81
N ASP A 252 11.05 -4.48 -16.69
CA ASP A 252 9.62 -4.24 -16.48
C ASP A 252 8.81 -5.54 -16.55
N VAL A 253 8.17 -5.90 -15.45
CA VAL A 253 7.21 -7.00 -15.39
C VAL A 253 5.96 -6.49 -14.68
N PRO A 254 4.98 -5.95 -15.41
CA PRO A 254 3.82 -5.30 -14.82
C PRO A 254 2.93 -6.30 -14.07
N ASP A 255 2.52 -5.93 -12.84
CA ASP A 255 1.56 -6.71 -12.07
C ASP A 255 0.13 -6.56 -12.59
N PHE A 256 -0.74 -7.51 -12.25
CA PHE A 256 -2.18 -7.51 -12.54
C PHE A 256 -2.53 -7.45 -14.04
N THR A 257 -1.60 -7.82 -14.91
CA THR A 257 -1.83 -7.87 -16.36
C THR A 257 -1.55 -9.26 -16.92
N ALA A 258 -2.28 -9.65 -17.96
CA ALA A 258 -2.04 -10.92 -18.65
C ALA A 258 -0.62 -11.00 -19.24
N ALA A 259 -0.11 -9.88 -19.76
CA ALA A 259 1.25 -9.79 -20.29
C ALA A 259 2.31 -10.02 -19.21
N GLY A 260 2.18 -9.34 -18.07
CA GLY A 260 3.10 -9.52 -16.95
C GLY A 260 3.03 -10.94 -16.36
N ASN A 261 1.84 -11.53 -16.26
CA ASN A 261 1.68 -12.92 -15.85
C ASN A 261 2.41 -13.87 -16.81
N ARG A 262 2.32 -13.61 -18.14
CA ARG A 262 3.07 -14.40 -19.12
C ARG A 262 4.58 -14.27 -18.93
N LEU A 263 5.09 -13.05 -18.72
CA LEU A 263 6.52 -12.82 -18.45
C LEU A 263 7.01 -13.56 -17.20
N LYS A 264 6.19 -13.59 -16.13
CA LYS A 264 6.49 -14.35 -14.90
C LYS A 264 6.58 -15.85 -15.16
N LEU A 265 5.61 -16.42 -15.90
CA LEU A 265 5.59 -17.84 -16.28
C LEU A 265 6.80 -18.22 -17.14
N ASP A 266 7.16 -17.38 -18.09
CA ASP A 266 8.31 -17.60 -18.99
C ASP A 266 9.67 -17.39 -18.30
N GLY A 267 9.69 -16.86 -17.05
CA GLY A 267 10.92 -16.62 -16.29
C GLY A 267 11.71 -15.43 -16.81
N TYR A 268 11.04 -14.40 -17.34
CA TYR A 268 11.67 -13.17 -17.83
C TYR A 268 12.42 -12.40 -16.75
N ALA A 269 11.99 -12.49 -15.49
CA ALA A 269 12.78 -12.10 -14.34
C ALA A 269 12.91 -13.27 -13.35
N VAL A 270 14.06 -13.37 -12.66
CA VAL A 270 14.33 -14.42 -11.69
C VAL A 270 13.67 -14.10 -10.33
N ALA A 271 13.67 -12.83 -9.90
CA ALA A 271 13.19 -12.43 -8.59
C ALA A 271 12.20 -11.25 -8.63
N TYR A 272 11.36 -11.20 -7.60
CA TYR A 272 10.23 -10.27 -7.47
C TYR A 272 10.07 -9.83 -6.02
N LEU A 273 9.81 -8.55 -5.77
CA LEU A 273 9.34 -8.10 -4.46
C LEU A 273 7.99 -8.74 -4.17
N MET A 274 7.86 -9.39 -3.02
CA MET A 274 6.70 -10.20 -2.67
C MET A 274 6.15 -9.78 -1.30
N PRO A 275 5.20 -8.83 -1.25
CA PRO A 275 4.41 -8.63 -0.05
C PRO A 275 3.52 -9.86 0.21
N ASP A 276 3.14 -10.08 1.45
CA ASP A 276 2.39 -11.27 1.89
C ASP A 276 1.10 -11.48 1.08
N TRP A 277 0.29 -10.44 0.88
CA TRP A 277 -0.97 -10.49 0.12
C TRP A 277 -0.79 -10.91 -1.36
N MET A 278 0.36 -10.68 -1.95
CA MET A 278 0.64 -11.06 -3.34
C MET A 278 0.82 -12.57 -3.49
N CYS A 279 1.15 -13.29 -2.43
CA CYS A 279 1.30 -14.75 -2.44
C CYS A 279 0.02 -15.44 -2.91
N ASN A 280 -1.14 -15.04 -2.37
CA ASN A 280 -2.42 -15.59 -2.80
C ASN A 280 -2.76 -15.24 -4.25
N ILE A 281 -2.47 -14.02 -4.68
CA ILE A 281 -2.69 -13.60 -6.08
C ILE A 281 -1.87 -14.47 -7.04
N TRP A 282 -0.61 -14.74 -6.71
CA TRP A 282 0.22 -15.62 -7.53
C TRP A 282 -0.33 -17.04 -7.56
N ARG A 283 -0.78 -17.57 -6.43
CA ARG A 283 -1.41 -18.91 -6.37
C ARG A 283 -2.62 -19.01 -7.28
N LEU A 284 -3.45 -17.96 -7.33
CA LEU A 284 -4.65 -17.92 -8.16
C LEU A 284 -4.37 -17.71 -9.65
N GLN A 285 -3.38 -16.89 -9.99
CA GLN A 285 -3.14 -16.43 -11.36
C GLN A 285 -1.98 -17.16 -12.05
N LEU A 286 -1.05 -17.72 -11.30
CA LEU A 286 0.20 -18.30 -11.80
C LEU A 286 0.37 -19.76 -11.32
N GLY A 287 -0.69 -20.56 -11.37
CA GLY A 287 -0.70 -21.94 -10.89
C GLY A 287 0.44 -22.80 -11.43
N ASP A 288 0.92 -22.56 -12.66
CA ASP A 288 2.03 -23.28 -13.28
C ASP A 288 3.40 -23.01 -12.60
N LEU A 289 3.49 -22.02 -11.71
CA LEU A 289 4.67 -21.77 -10.88
C LEU A 289 4.66 -22.54 -9.55
N ALA A 290 3.60 -23.31 -9.25
CA ALA A 290 3.55 -24.13 -8.04
C ALA A 290 4.77 -25.06 -7.95
N GLY A 291 5.47 -25.04 -6.83
CA GLY A 291 6.69 -25.81 -6.61
C GLY A 291 7.94 -25.29 -7.35
N LYS A 292 7.87 -24.13 -7.98
CA LYS A 292 8.99 -23.49 -8.72
C LYS A 292 9.42 -22.16 -8.13
N VAL A 293 8.80 -21.75 -7.06
CA VAL A 293 9.06 -20.45 -6.39
C VAL A 293 9.39 -20.70 -4.93
N LYS A 294 10.33 -19.94 -4.42
CA LYS A 294 10.64 -19.80 -3.00
C LYS A 294 10.70 -18.33 -2.63
N VAL A 295 10.65 -18.05 -1.34
CA VAL A 295 10.87 -16.70 -0.80
C VAL A 295 12.11 -16.67 0.10
N MET A 296 12.70 -15.50 0.22
CA MET A 296 13.80 -15.20 1.14
C MET A 296 13.64 -13.78 1.69
N PRO A 297 14.22 -13.43 2.83
CA PRO A 297 14.28 -12.05 3.28
C PRO A 297 14.89 -11.16 2.19
N LEU A 298 14.42 -9.91 2.05
CA LEU A 298 15.01 -8.98 1.09
C LEU A 298 16.54 -8.89 1.31
N PRO A 299 17.34 -8.79 0.26
CA PRO A 299 18.73 -8.37 0.40
C PRO A 299 18.79 -6.99 1.05
N ALA A 300 19.67 -6.79 2.01
CA ALA A 300 19.84 -5.49 2.67
C ALA A 300 20.60 -4.49 1.77
N TRP A 301 20.42 -3.20 2.01
CA TRP A 301 21.22 -2.17 1.32
C TRP A 301 22.68 -2.13 1.80
N GLU A 302 22.94 -2.61 3.00
CA GLU A 302 24.27 -2.71 3.61
C GLU A 302 24.29 -3.89 4.61
N PRO A 303 25.46 -4.49 4.91
CA PRO A 303 25.55 -5.61 5.84
C PRO A 303 24.92 -5.29 7.20
N GLY A 304 24.12 -6.23 7.73
CA GLY A 304 23.36 -6.05 8.97
C GLY A 304 22.13 -5.15 8.83
N GLY A 305 21.83 -4.63 7.64
CA GLY A 305 20.70 -3.76 7.36
C GLY A 305 19.34 -4.47 7.37
N ARG A 306 18.27 -3.70 7.19
CA ARG A 306 16.89 -4.20 7.17
C ARG A 306 16.67 -5.13 5.98
N ARG A 307 16.11 -6.32 6.24
CA ARG A 307 15.84 -7.37 5.24
C ARG A 307 14.36 -7.55 4.95
N THR A 308 13.57 -6.52 5.13
CA THR A 308 12.15 -6.43 4.78
C THR A 308 11.78 -5.00 4.44
N SER A 309 10.60 -4.81 3.92
CA SER A 309 9.95 -3.52 3.75
C SER A 309 8.45 -3.66 4.00
N VAL A 310 7.66 -2.71 3.50
CA VAL A 310 6.21 -2.74 3.60
C VAL A 310 5.58 -2.30 2.27
N TRP A 311 4.58 -3.05 1.80
CA TRP A 311 3.84 -2.72 0.57
C TRP A 311 2.36 -3.09 0.70
N GLY A 312 1.47 -2.11 0.65
CA GLY A 312 0.04 -2.24 0.88
C GLY A 312 -0.39 -1.53 2.15
N GLY A 313 -1.53 -1.86 2.68
CA GLY A 313 -2.09 -1.37 3.93
C GLY A 313 -3.54 -0.95 3.81
N THR A 314 -4.33 -1.47 4.74
CA THR A 314 -5.75 -1.22 4.87
C THR A 314 -6.08 -0.84 6.30
N MET A 315 -7.02 0.08 6.50
CA MET A 315 -7.60 0.37 7.80
C MET A 315 -9.12 0.33 7.75
N ILE A 316 -9.74 0.10 8.89
CA ILE A 316 -11.14 0.43 9.12
C ILE A 316 -11.24 1.65 10.03
N GLY A 317 -12.00 2.66 9.59
CA GLY A 317 -12.25 3.87 10.35
C GLY A 317 -13.74 4.08 10.62
N ILE A 318 -14.06 4.76 11.71
CA ILE A 318 -15.41 5.15 12.09
C ILE A 318 -15.63 6.61 11.68
N PRO A 319 -16.50 6.93 10.72
CA PRO A 319 -16.84 8.31 10.40
C PRO A 319 -17.46 9.04 11.58
N LYS A 320 -17.11 10.31 11.78
CA LYS A 320 -17.73 11.17 12.81
C LYS A 320 -19.23 11.41 12.59
N THR A 321 -19.71 11.15 11.37
CA THR A 321 -21.12 11.26 11.00
C THR A 321 -21.97 10.06 11.44
N SER A 322 -21.34 8.97 11.91
CA SER A 322 -22.05 7.83 12.48
C SER A 322 -22.69 8.20 13.81
N GLU A 323 -23.95 7.88 13.98
CA GLU A 323 -24.70 8.00 15.25
C GLU A 323 -24.52 6.76 16.15
N ARG A 324 -23.80 5.73 15.65
CA ARG A 324 -23.65 4.40 16.26
C ARG A 324 -22.19 4.04 16.55
N ILE A 325 -21.41 4.98 17.05
CA ILE A 325 -19.94 4.85 17.23
C ILE A 325 -19.56 3.62 18.06
N GLU A 326 -20.29 3.32 19.16
CA GLU A 326 -19.94 2.19 20.04
C GLU A 326 -20.23 0.83 19.39
N GLU A 327 -21.32 0.74 18.64
CA GLU A 327 -21.64 -0.47 17.88
C GLU A 327 -20.68 -0.67 16.70
N ALA A 328 -20.32 0.43 16.02
CA ALA A 328 -19.31 0.43 14.97
C ALA A 328 -17.92 0.02 15.50
N TRP A 329 -17.53 0.52 16.68
CA TRP A 329 -16.28 0.12 17.33
C TRP A 329 -16.27 -1.37 17.68
N THR A 330 -17.37 -1.91 18.19
CA THR A 330 -17.50 -3.33 18.49
C THR A 330 -17.33 -4.16 17.20
N LEU A 331 -18.01 -3.77 16.12
CA LEU A 331 -17.89 -4.43 14.82
C LEU A 331 -16.48 -4.32 14.26
N ALA A 332 -15.82 -3.16 14.36
CA ALA A 332 -14.44 -2.97 13.91
C ALA A 332 -13.48 -3.93 14.61
N LYS A 333 -13.65 -4.12 15.93
CA LYS A 333 -12.84 -5.10 16.69
C LYS A 333 -13.13 -6.54 16.25
N ASP A 334 -14.39 -6.89 16.03
CA ASP A 334 -14.75 -8.23 15.55
C ASP A 334 -14.13 -8.54 14.18
N LEU A 335 -14.12 -7.56 13.27
CA LEU A 335 -13.60 -7.73 11.91
C LEU A 335 -12.07 -7.67 11.84
N TYR A 336 -11.39 -6.97 12.77
CA TYR A 336 -9.94 -6.69 12.63
C TYR A 336 -9.10 -7.33 13.74
N LEU A 337 -9.67 -7.57 14.92
CA LEU A 337 -8.90 -8.02 16.09
C LEU A 337 -9.29 -9.42 16.57
N SER A 338 -10.29 -10.09 15.96
CA SER A 338 -10.68 -11.43 16.39
C SER A 338 -9.74 -12.52 15.87
N GLU A 339 -9.59 -13.61 16.65
CA GLU A 339 -8.82 -14.77 16.24
C GLU A 339 -9.36 -15.41 14.95
N THR A 340 -10.69 -15.48 14.81
CA THR A 340 -11.33 -16.02 13.61
C THR A 340 -10.85 -15.29 12.37
N ILE A 341 -10.88 -13.95 12.39
CA ILE A 341 -10.43 -13.17 11.24
C ILE A 341 -8.92 -13.24 11.06
N ALA A 342 -8.13 -13.25 12.13
CA ALA A 342 -6.67 -13.39 12.02
C ALA A 342 -6.28 -14.71 11.31
N ARG A 343 -7.01 -15.80 11.58
CA ARG A 343 -6.80 -17.08 10.90
C ARG A 343 -7.27 -17.06 9.45
N GLU A 344 -8.48 -16.55 9.18
CA GLU A 344 -9.02 -16.42 7.83
C GLU A 344 -8.15 -15.52 6.95
N LEU A 345 -7.64 -14.42 7.51
CA LEU A 345 -6.76 -13.46 6.83
C LEU A 345 -5.51 -14.13 6.27
N TYR A 346 -4.86 -14.98 7.06
CA TYR A 346 -3.69 -15.73 6.61
C TYR A 346 -4.07 -16.93 5.72
N THR A 347 -5.02 -17.75 6.15
CA THR A 347 -5.33 -19.01 5.44
C THR A 347 -5.96 -18.80 4.07
N ARG A 348 -6.71 -17.71 3.87
CA ARG A 348 -7.33 -17.37 2.58
C ARG A 348 -6.48 -16.45 1.74
N ASN A 349 -5.88 -15.44 2.37
CA ASN A 349 -5.27 -14.31 1.65
C ASN A 349 -3.76 -14.20 1.86
N ASP A 350 -3.16 -15.12 2.64
CA ASP A 350 -1.72 -15.10 3.01
C ASP A 350 -1.29 -13.84 3.80
N ILE A 351 -2.21 -13.03 4.29
CA ILE A 351 -1.94 -11.74 4.94
C ILE A 351 -1.63 -11.93 6.43
N VAL A 352 -0.56 -11.31 6.91
CA VAL A 352 -0.17 -11.34 8.32
C VAL A 352 -1.00 -10.32 9.10
N THR A 353 -1.74 -10.81 10.10
CA THR A 353 -2.47 -9.96 11.03
C THR A 353 -1.54 -9.03 11.81
N PRO A 354 -1.94 -7.78 12.12
CA PRO A 354 -1.13 -6.87 12.93
C PRO A 354 -1.16 -7.23 14.43
N ILE A 355 -1.96 -8.21 14.85
CA ILE A 355 -2.13 -8.60 16.26
C ILE A 355 -1.02 -9.56 16.68
N LYS A 356 -0.08 -9.10 17.46
CA LYS A 356 1.15 -9.82 17.82
C LYS A 356 0.91 -11.15 18.54
N ARG A 357 -0.15 -11.25 19.39
CA ARG A 357 -0.46 -12.50 20.11
C ARG A 357 -0.78 -13.69 19.20
N PHE A 358 -1.14 -13.47 17.94
CA PHE A 358 -1.41 -14.54 16.97
C PHE A 358 -0.18 -14.95 16.16
N TRP A 359 0.95 -14.27 16.31
CA TRP A 359 2.16 -14.57 15.52
C TRP A 359 2.82 -15.89 15.87
N ASP A 360 2.55 -16.40 17.08
CA ASP A 360 3.04 -17.73 17.51
C ASP A 360 2.13 -18.89 17.06
N ASP A 361 1.05 -18.60 16.29
CA ASP A 361 0.15 -19.63 15.81
C ASP A 361 0.87 -20.62 14.87
N PRO A 362 0.71 -21.96 15.10
CA PRO A 362 1.30 -22.98 14.24
C PRO A 362 0.86 -22.94 12.77
N MET A 363 -0.20 -22.21 12.43
CA MET A 363 -0.60 -22.05 11.03
C MET A 363 0.50 -21.42 10.17
N PHE A 364 1.33 -20.54 10.75
CA PHE A 364 2.44 -19.91 10.04
C PHE A 364 3.63 -20.85 9.77
N ASP A 365 3.71 -21.98 10.49
CA ASP A 365 4.76 -22.99 10.32
C ASP A 365 4.40 -24.05 9.27
N GLN A 366 3.19 -23.98 8.70
CA GLN A 366 2.75 -24.98 7.73
C GLN A 366 3.51 -24.83 6.40
N PRO A 367 3.98 -25.94 5.80
CA PRO A 367 4.62 -25.91 4.50
C PRO A 367 3.61 -25.51 3.42
N ASP A 368 4.02 -24.58 2.55
CA ASP A 368 3.22 -24.12 1.42
C ASP A 368 3.69 -24.79 0.12
N ALA A 369 2.81 -25.62 -0.47
CA ALA A 369 3.14 -26.36 -1.68
C ALA A 369 3.45 -25.46 -2.89
N PHE A 370 2.79 -24.29 -3.02
CA PHE A 370 3.09 -23.34 -4.08
C PHE A 370 4.51 -22.79 -3.97
N PHE A 371 4.97 -22.51 -2.75
CA PHE A 371 6.31 -22.04 -2.44
C PHE A 371 7.28 -23.18 -2.11
N SER A 372 7.20 -24.28 -2.87
CA SER A 372 8.14 -25.42 -2.79
C SER A 372 8.25 -26.04 -1.41
N GLY A 373 7.17 -26.03 -0.61
CA GLY A 373 7.14 -26.59 0.74
C GLY A 373 7.77 -25.71 1.84
N GLN A 374 8.11 -24.45 1.56
CA GLN A 374 8.58 -23.55 2.61
C GLN A 374 7.48 -23.18 3.60
N ALA A 375 7.81 -23.04 4.87
CA ALA A 375 6.98 -22.41 5.89
C ALA A 375 7.05 -20.86 5.72
N LYS A 376 6.57 -20.35 4.57
CA LYS A 376 6.69 -18.92 4.23
C LYS A 376 5.99 -18.00 5.23
N GLY A 377 4.91 -18.49 5.86
CA GLY A 377 4.18 -17.72 6.87
C GLY A 377 5.06 -17.31 8.03
N ARG A 378 5.88 -18.24 8.53
CA ARG A 378 6.85 -17.97 9.59
C ARG A 378 7.85 -16.89 9.17
N MET A 379 8.33 -16.95 7.93
CA MET A 379 9.27 -15.96 7.41
C MET A 379 8.67 -14.54 7.36
N TYR A 380 7.40 -14.41 6.97
CA TYR A 380 6.69 -13.13 7.01
C TYR A 380 6.48 -12.61 8.42
N VAL A 381 6.06 -13.48 9.35
CA VAL A 381 5.86 -13.12 10.76
C VAL A 381 7.16 -12.67 11.43
N GLU A 382 8.28 -13.35 11.17
CA GLU A 382 9.60 -12.95 11.67
C GLU A 382 10.03 -11.56 11.19
N GLN A 383 9.59 -11.14 10.01
CA GLN A 383 9.87 -9.82 9.47
C GLN A 383 8.86 -8.74 9.92
N ALA A 384 7.69 -9.13 10.39
CA ALA A 384 6.62 -8.20 10.74
C ALA A 384 7.02 -7.10 11.76
N PRO A 385 7.84 -7.38 12.81
CA PRO A 385 8.31 -6.34 13.71
C PRO A 385 9.26 -5.32 13.07
N ASN A 386 9.89 -5.69 11.95
CA ASN A 386 10.97 -4.92 11.31
C ASN A 386 10.49 -4.06 10.14
N VAL A 387 9.19 -4.07 9.81
CA VAL A 387 8.66 -3.24 8.72
C VAL A 387 8.89 -1.75 9.02
N PRO A 388 9.25 -0.94 8.01
CA PRO A 388 9.49 0.48 8.21
C PRO A 388 8.21 1.24 8.52
N LEU A 389 8.36 2.37 9.24
CA LEU A 389 7.29 3.35 9.39
C LEU A 389 7.02 4.05 8.05
N ARG A 390 5.77 4.45 7.86
CA ARG A 390 5.32 5.25 6.70
C ARG A 390 4.61 6.51 7.18
N SER A 391 4.71 7.57 6.42
CA SER A 391 3.93 8.77 6.72
C SER A 391 2.50 8.66 6.20
N SER A 392 1.59 9.37 6.83
CA SER A 392 0.18 9.46 6.48
C SER A 392 -0.20 10.84 5.94
N SER A 393 0.77 11.63 5.51
CA SER A 393 0.52 12.98 4.98
C SER A 393 -0.57 12.97 3.91
N PRO A 394 -1.48 13.96 3.88
CA PRO A 394 -2.45 14.16 2.80
C PRO A 394 -1.81 14.22 1.40
N TYR A 395 -0.51 14.51 1.35
CA TYR A 395 0.27 14.66 0.13
C TYR A 395 1.12 13.43 -0.21
N THR A 396 0.96 12.30 0.50
CA THR A 396 1.73 11.06 0.25
C THR A 396 1.57 10.59 -1.20
N LYS A 397 0.34 10.56 -1.72
CA LYS A 397 0.09 10.20 -3.13
C LYS A 397 0.80 11.15 -4.11
N LEU A 398 0.75 12.46 -3.84
CA LEU A 398 1.45 13.45 -4.66
C LEU A 398 2.97 13.26 -4.58
N ALA A 399 3.51 13.02 -3.39
CA ALA A 399 4.94 12.78 -3.21
C ALA A 399 5.40 11.52 -3.96
N LEU A 400 4.64 10.43 -3.89
CA LEU A 400 4.92 9.21 -4.65
C LEU A 400 4.90 9.46 -6.17
N ASP A 401 3.90 10.19 -6.67
CA ASP A 401 3.82 10.54 -8.09
C ASP A 401 5.02 11.39 -8.53
N ARG A 402 5.45 12.37 -7.71
CA ARG A 402 6.63 13.21 -7.99
C ARG A 402 7.94 12.44 -7.89
N PHE A 403 8.03 11.50 -6.96
CA PHE A 403 9.19 10.61 -6.85
C PHE A 403 9.32 9.72 -8.11
N ARG A 404 8.22 9.14 -8.55
CA ARG A 404 8.17 8.36 -9.80
C ARG A 404 8.52 9.22 -11.02
N ASP A 405 7.97 10.44 -11.14
CA ASP A 405 8.28 11.36 -12.23
C ASP A 405 9.79 11.70 -12.24
N ALA A 406 10.40 11.88 -11.05
CA ALA A 406 11.84 12.07 -10.91
C ALA A 406 12.63 10.84 -11.38
N ALA A 407 12.22 9.63 -11.00
CA ALA A 407 12.85 8.38 -11.43
C ALA A 407 12.85 8.26 -12.96
N VAL A 408 11.68 8.48 -13.60
CA VAL A 408 11.56 8.45 -15.06
C VAL A 408 12.47 9.49 -15.73
N SER A 409 12.47 10.72 -15.22
CA SER A 409 13.30 11.81 -15.76
C SER A 409 14.80 11.51 -15.68
N VAL A 410 15.25 10.92 -14.56
CA VAL A 410 16.66 10.52 -14.39
C VAL A 410 17.01 9.37 -15.32
N ALA A 411 16.13 8.36 -15.45
CA ALA A 411 16.35 7.23 -16.35
C ALA A 411 16.41 7.68 -17.82
N GLU A 412 15.55 8.60 -18.25
CA GLU A 412 15.61 9.19 -19.59
C GLU A 412 16.91 9.97 -19.82
N TRP A 413 17.32 10.78 -18.85
CA TRP A 413 18.60 11.51 -18.91
C TRP A 413 19.78 10.54 -18.98
N ALA A 414 19.80 9.48 -18.18
CA ALA A 414 20.84 8.45 -18.18
C ALA A 414 20.98 7.80 -19.55
N ARG A 415 19.86 7.42 -20.19
CA ARG A 415 19.86 6.84 -21.54
C ARG A 415 20.33 7.85 -22.60
N ALA A 416 19.98 9.13 -22.46
CA ALA A 416 20.37 10.17 -23.42
C ALA A 416 21.86 10.54 -23.33
N THR A 417 22.46 10.44 -22.14
CA THR A 417 23.86 10.81 -21.91
C THR A 417 24.82 9.61 -21.94
N GLY A 418 24.29 8.38 -21.81
CA GLY A 418 25.11 7.18 -21.66
C GLY A 418 25.73 7.03 -20.26
N THR A 419 25.12 7.66 -19.24
CA THR A 419 25.57 7.64 -17.85
C THR A 419 24.75 6.63 -17.07
N TYR A 420 25.35 5.53 -16.61
CA TYR A 420 24.61 4.41 -16.04
C TYR A 420 25.03 4.00 -14.63
N GLU A 421 26.23 4.43 -14.18
CA GLU A 421 26.73 4.08 -12.85
C GLU A 421 26.03 4.89 -11.75
N ALA A 422 25.71 4.23 -10.62
CA ALA A 422 24.94 4.84 -9.55
C ALA A 422 25.61 6.10 -8.98
N GLU A 423 26.92 6.10 -8.81
CA GLU A 423 27.69 7.26 -8.31
C GLU A 423 27.54 8.48 -9.23
N ASP A 424 27.49 8.27 -10.54
CA ASP A 424 27.35 9.33 -11.53
C ASP A 424 25.89 9.83 -11.63
N LEU A 425 24.93 9.01 -11.26
CA LEU A 425 23.49 9.35 -11.24
C LEU A 425 23.05 10.10 -9.98
N GLU A 426 23.80 9.98 -8.86
CA GLU A 426 23.34 10.48 -7.55
C GLU A 426 23.06 11.99 -7.55
N GLU A 427 23.94 12.80 -8.16
CA GLU A 427 23.74 14.25 -8.23
C GLU A 427 22.50 14.59 -9.05
N LYS A 428 22.26 13.87 -10.15
CA LYS A 428 21.06 14.07 -10.99
C LYS A 428 19.78 13.65 -10.24
N CYS A 429 19.85 12.58 -9.47
CA CYS A 429 18.76 12.17 -8.58
C CYS A 429 18.46 13.24 -7.52
N ARG A 430 19.49 13.80 -6.89
CA ARG A 430 19.32 14.88 -5.89
C ARG A 430 18.64 16.11 -6.49
N GLU A 431 19.06 16.55 -7.68
CA GLU A 431 18.44 17.65 -8.41
C GLU A 431 16.95 17.36 -8.70
N ALA A 432 16.64 16.18 -9.24
CA ALA A 432 15.28 15.78 -9.58
C ALA A 432 14.38 15.69 -8.34
N LEU A 433 14.88 15.11 -7.25
CA LEU A 433 14.15 14.98 -5.98
C LEU A 433 13.94 16.33 -5.29
N SER A 434 14.90 17.28 -5.38
CA SER A 434 14.71 18.65 -4.91
C SER A 434 13.57 19.34 -5.67
N GLY A 435 13.52 19.20 -7.00
CA GLY A 435 12.40 19.66 -7.81
C GLY A 435 11.05 19.05 -7.44
N ALA A 436 11.06 17.73 -7.15
CA ALA A 436 9.88 17.00 -6.69
C ALA A 436 9.39 17.52 -5.33
N GLN A 437 10.29 17.71 -4.37
CA GLN A 437 9.99 18.28 -3.05
C GLN A 437 9.39 19.68 -3.15
N GLU A 438 9.98 20.56 -3.96
CA GLU A 438 9.43 21.88 -4.19
C GLU A 438 8.02 21.85 -4.79
N ALA A 439 7.72 20.89 -5.67
CA ALA A 439 6.39 20.72 -6.22
C ALA A 439 5.37 20.32 -5.14
N VAL A 440 5.74 19.43 -4.24
CA VAL A 440 4.92 19.06 -3.07
C VAL A 440 4.71 20.25 -2.15
N LEU A 441 5.79 20.97 -1.79
CA LEU A 441 5.72 22.19 -0.96
C LEU A 441 4.83 23.27 -1.58
N ARG A 442 4.90 23.50 -2.90
CA ARG A 442 4.01 24.45 -3.60
C ARG A 442 2.54 24.08 -3.44
N GLN A 443 2.21 22.77 -3.48
CA GLN A 443 0.84 22.32 -3.30
C GLN A 443 0.39 22.46 -1.84
N MET A 444 1.26 22.12 -0.88
CA MET A 444 1.00 22.28 0.55
C MET A 444 0.72 23.75 0.91
N ARG A 445 1.49 24.70 0.38
CA ARG A 445 1.29 26.15 0.61
C ARG A 445 -0.05 26.69 0.10
N ARG A 446 -0.72 25.98 -0.80
CA ARG A 446 -2.08 26.35 -1.28
C ARG A 446 -3.17 25.90 -0.32
N ASN A 447 -2.85 25.00 0.60
CA ASN A 447 -3.78 24.54 1.62
C ASN A 447 -3.80 25.55 2.78
N VAL A 448 -4.87 26.34 2.83
CA VAL A 448 -5.05 27.38 3.87
C VAL A 448 -5.21 26.84 5.28
N PHE A 449 -5.43 25.53 5.42
CA PHE A 449 -5.60 24.88 6.72
C PHE A 449 -4.29 24.31 7.30
N LEU A 450 -3.23 24.24 6.50
CA LEU A 450 -1.91 23.92 7.01
C LEU A 450 -1.25 25.23 7.48
N SER A 451 -0.85 25.26 8.74
CA SER A 451 0.00 26.36 9.22
C SER A 451 1.24 26.43 8.31
N PRO A 452 1.68 27.62 7.87
CA PRO A 452 2.95 27.73 7.18
C PRO A 452 4.03 27.12 8.07
N PRO A 453 5.00 26.36 7.51
CA PRO A 453 6.12 25.87 8.30
C PRO A 453 6.73 27.07 9.01
N GLU A 454 6.87 26.98 10.33
CA GLU A 454 7.50 28.03 11.13
C GLU A 454 8.81 28.40 10.43
N ARG A 455 8.97 29.66 10.06
CA ARG A 455 10.24 30.16 9.53
C ARG A 455 11.23 29.99 10.67
N GLU A 456 12.26 29.19 10.47
CA GLU A 456 13.38 29.18 11.40
C GLU A 456 13.84 30.63 11.59
N PRO A 457 13.98 31.12 12.82
CA PRO A 457 14.50 32.44 13.06
C PRO A 457 15.99 32.43 12.71
N GLY A 458 16.34 32.96 11.52
CA GLY A 458 17.73 33.20 11.12
C GLY A 458 18.17 32.45 9.86
N SER A 459 17.73 32.90 8.69
CA SER A 459 18.48 32.76 7.44
C SER A 459 18.61 34.13 6.76
#